data_a663dde1c24c89a5a4c4a16d996e9769
#
_entry.id   a663dde1c24c89a5a4c4a16d996e9769
#
_cell.length_a   1.000
_cell.length_b   1.000
_cell.length_c   1.000
_cell.angle_alpha   90.00
_cell.angle_beta   90.00
_cell.angle_gamma   90.00
#
_symmetry.space_group_name_H-M   'P 1'
#
loop_
_entity.id
_entity.type
_entity.pdbx_description
1 polymer ?
#
loop_
_entity_poly.entity_id
_entity_poly.type
_entity_poly.pdbx_seq_one_letter_code
_entity_poly.pdbx_strand_id
1 'polypeptide(L)'
;MEASPSRGTSCLLDENTFTENFMNQMNPRKTYLCYKVEILDGDARIPLDEKKGFVRNKGANEPGEPCHAEDYFLDRIRSWNLDRELHYRLTCFISWTPCVTCAQKLADFLGKNSHVSLHIFASRIYSLSDYKAGLRTLQAAGAQIAIMTSKEFEHCWENFVDHQGKPFQPWVGLEVVSQDLCNNLQAILQTQEN
;
A
#
# COMPACT_ATOMS: atom_id res chain seq x y z
N MET A 1 25.27 29.71 10.29
CA MET A 1 24.01 29.81 9.51
C MET A 1 23.67 28.43 9.02
N GLU A 2 22.85 27.72 9.77
CA GLU A 2 22.38 26.39 9.37
C GLU A 2 21.26 26.59 8.34
N ALA A 3 21.49 26.05 7.17
CA ALA A 3 20.47 26.02 6.14
C ALA A 3 19.35 25.09 6.60
N SER A 4 18.15 25.62 6.75
CA SER A 4 16.95 24.82 6.95
C SER A 4 16.84 23.78 5.84
N PRO A 5 16.51 22.52 6.15
CA PRO A 5 16.28 21.54 5.11
C PRO A 5 15.09 21.99 4.26
N SER A 6 15.31 22.11 2.98
CA SER A 6 14.29 22.48 2.02
C SER A 6 13.10 21.52 2.13
N ARG A 7 11.93 22.08 2.44
CA ARG A 7 10.66 21.38 2.35
C ARG A 7 10.45 20.91 0.93
N GLY A 8 10.40 19.59 0.75
CA GLY A 8 9.61 19.00 -0.32
C GLY A 8 10.29 18.66 -1.60
N THR A 9 11.34 17.85 -1.56
CA THR A 9 11.39 16.76 -2.52
C THR A 9 10.74 15.58 -1.82
N SER A 10 9.52 15.22 -2.26
CA SER A 10 8.95 13.94 -1.89
C SER A 10 10.02 12.89 -2.18
N CYS A 11 10.40 12.12 -1.16
CA CYS A 11 11.37 11.06 -1.34
C CYS A 11 10.79 10.05 -2.32
N LEU A 12 11.43 9.90 -3.48
CA LEU A 12 11.02 8.94 -4.50
C LEU A 12 11.83 7.66 -4.36
N LEU A 13 11.23 6.54 -4.73
CA LEU A 13 11.92 5.27 -4.84
C LEU A 13 12.90 5.31 -6.02
N ASP A 14 14.08 4.73 -5.83
CA ASP A 14 14.96 4.48 -6.96
C ASP A 14 14.43 3.32 -7.82
N GLU A 15 14.76 3.31 -9.12
CA GLU A 15 14.23 2.35 -10.09
C GLU A 15 14.50 0.89 -9.68
N ASN A 16 15.71 0.60 -9.23
CA ASN A 16 16.10 -0.76 -8.86
C ASN A 16 15.35 -1.21 -7.61
N THR A 17 15.21 -0.35 -6.61
CA THR A 17 14.46 -0.64 -5.40
C THR A 17 12.99 -0.96 -5.71
N PHE A 18 12.38 -0.17 -6.60
CA PHE A 18 11.01 -0.42 -7.04
C PHE A 18 10.90 -1.79 -7.73
N THR A 19 11.75 -2.05 -8.72
CA THR A 19 11.71 -3.29 -9.49
C THR A 19 11.95 -4.52 -8.60
N GLU A 20 12.97 -4.47 -7.74
CA GLU A 20 13.31 -5.60 -6.85
C GLU A 20 12.17 -5.93 -5.87
N ASN A 21 11.43 -4.94 -5.40
CA ASN A 21 10.41 -5.12 -4.38
C ASN A 21 9.01 -5.29 -4.92
N PHE A 22 8.67 -4.72 -6.07
CA PHE A 22 7.32 -4.77 -6.64
C PHE A 22 7.17 -5.78 -7.78
N MET A 23 8.26 -6.24 -8.40
CA MET A 23 8.15 -7.29 -9.42
C MET A 23 7.50 -8.54 -8.81
N ASN A 24 6.32 -8.90 -9.34
CA ASN A 24 5.45 -9.91 -8.71
C ASN A 24 5.97 -11.35 -8.79
N GLN A 25 7.06 -11.58 -9.51
CA GLN A 25 7.75 -12.88 -9.62
C GLN A 25 8.88 -13.03 -8.61
N MET A 26 9.24 -11.96 -7.89
CA MET A 26 10.32 -11.96 -6.91
C MET A 26 9.78 -12.31 -5.52
N ASN A 27 10.70 -12.64 -4.61
CA ASN A 27 10.36 -12.95 -3.22
C ASN A 27 11.23 -12.12 -2.27
N PRO A 28 11.10 -10.79 -2.29
CA PRO A 28 11.90 -9.91 -1.44
C PRO A 28 11.52 -10.05 0.03
N ARG A 29 12.49 -9.80 0.91
CA ARG A 29 12.27 -9.86 2.36
C ARG A 29 11.66 -8.59 2.94
N LYS A 30 11.77 -7.48 2.21
CA LYS A 30 11.26 -6.17 2.64
C LYS A 30 9.83 -5.98 2.15
N THR A 31 9.08 -5.14 2.84
CA THR A 31 7.76 -4.67 2.43
C THR A 31 7.83 -3.17 2.20
N TYR A 32 7.45 -2.75 1.00
CA TYR A 32 7.28 -1.34 0.65
C TYR A 32 5.81 -1.04 0.49
N LEU A 33 5.40 0.12 0.96
CA LEU A 33 4.02 0.60 0.86
C LEU A 33 4.06 2.04 0.34
N CYS A 34 3.56 2.24 -0.89
CA CYS A 34 3.33 3.56 -1.46
C CYS A 34 1.89 3.99 -1.15
N TYR A 35 1.66 5.25 -0.87
CA TYR A 35 0.33 5.73 -0.51
C TYR A 35 0.02 7.08 -1.15
N LYS A 36 -1.25 7.28 -1.43
CA LYS A 36 -1.83 8.57 -1.81
C LYS A 36 -3.14 8.80 -1.09
N VAL A 37 -3.51 10.06 -0.95
CA VAL A 37 -4.71 10.49 -0.24
C VAL A 37 -5.52 11.41 -1.15
N GLU A 38 -6.82 11.19 -1.19
CA GLU A 38 -7.76 12.03 -1.92
C GLU A 38 -8.92 12.42 -1.00
N ILE A 39 -9.42 13.66 -1.15
CA ILE A 39 -10.69 14.07 -0.57
C ILE A 39 -11.79 13.65 -1.55
N LEU A 40 -12.84 13.04 -1.02
CA LEU A 40 -14.04 12.70 -1.79
C LEU A 40 -15.07 13.81 -1.61
N ASP A 41 -15.45 14.47 -2.70
CA ASP A 41 -16.47 15.53 -2.71
C ASP A 41 -17.50 15.20 -3.81
N GLY A 42 -18.58 14.52 -3.43
CA GLY A 42 -19.52 13.95 -4.38
C GLY A 42 -18.83 12.98 -5.34
N ASP A 43 -18.90 13.24 -6.63
CA ASP A 43 -18.21 12.45 -7.66
C ASP A 43 -16.77 12.91 -7.91
N ALA A 44 -16.36 14.02 -7.32
CA ALA A 44 -15.03 14.57 -7.47
C ALA A 44 -14.05 13.93 -6.47
N ARG A 45 -12.81 13.72 -6.92
CA ARG A 45 -11.70 13.30 -6.09
C ARG A 45 -10.62 14.38 -6.16
N ILE A 46 -10.25 14.90 -5.00
CA ILE A 46 -9.27 15.97 -4.89
C ILE A 46 -7.99 15.38 -4.30
N PRO A 47 -6.91 15.24 -5.09
CA PRO A 47 -5.67 14.67 -4.59
C PRO A 47 -4.99 15.62 -3.60
N LEU A 48 -4.46 15.04 -2.53
CA LEU A 48 -3.62 15.75 -1.55
C LEU A 48 -2.16 15.36 -1.80
N ASP A 49 -1.53 16.02 -2.75
CA ASP A 49 -0.18 15.64 -3.22
C ASP A 49 0.90 15.77 -2.14
N GLU A 50 0.70 16.63 -1.15
CA GLU A 50 1.60 16.76 -0.01
C GLU A 50 1.56 15.57 0.95
N LYS A 51 0.55 14.70 0.83
CA LYS A 51 0.36 13.51 1.66
C LYS A 51 0.65 12.22 0.92
N LYS A 52 1.26 12.27 -0.27
CA LYS A 52 1.69 11.07 -0.96
C LYS A 52 3.15 10.75 -0.65
N GLY A 53 3.50 9.46 -0.63
CA GLY A 53 4.85 9.03 -0.37
C GLY A 53 4.94 7.52 -0.22
N PHE A 54 6.00 7.07 0.42
CA PHE A 54 6.16 5.66 0.73
C PHE A 54 6.78 5.43 2.11
N VAL A 55 6.55 4.24 2.64
CA VAL A 55 7.21 3.71 3.84
C VAL A 55 7.70 2.30 3.54
N ARG A 56 8.68 1.83 4.28
CA ARG A 56 9.11 0.45 4.27
C ARG A 56 9.20 -0.11 5.69
N ASN A 57 9.12 -1.43 5.81
CA ASN A 57 9.30 -2.08 7.10
C ASN A 57 10.74 -1.90 7.62
N LYS A 58 10.88 -2.03 8.93
CA LYS A 58 12.15 -2.16 9.61
C LYS A 58 12.30 -3.61 10.05
N GLY A 59 13.30 -4.29 9.49
CA GLY A 59 13.54 -5.70 9.79
C GLY A 59 14.26 -5.93 11.11
N ALA A 60 14.28 -7.19 11.56
CA ALA A 60 14.93 -7.60 12.80
C ALA A 60 16.44 -7.36 12.80
N ASN A 61 17.07 -7.31 11.62
CA ASN A 61 18.51 -7.09 11.47
C ASN A 61 18.91 -5.60 11.41
N GLU A 62 17.94 -4.69 11.45
CA GLU A 62 18.16 -3.24 11.46
C GLU A 62 18.15 -2.72 12.90
N PRO A 63 18.90 -1.63 13.21
CA PRO A 63 18.91 -1.06 14.57
C PRO A 63 17.51 -0.63 15.05
N GLY A 64 17.19 -0.95 16.31
CA GLY A 64 15.93 -0.63 16.95
C GLY A 64 14.89 -1.75 16.84
N GLU A 65 13.66 -1.48 17.30
CA GLU A 65 12.58 -2.45 17.28
C GLU A 65 12.07 -2.70 15.86
N PRO A 66 11.80 -3.96 15.47
CA PRO A 66 11.17 -4.26 14.19
C PRO A 66 9.79 -3.59 14.07
N CYS A 67 9.46 -3.11 12.89
CA CYS A 67 8.21 -2.40 12.64
C CYS A 67 7.74 -2.69 11.21
N HIS A 68 6.47 -3.04 11.05
CA HIS A 68 5.90 -3.29 9.74
C HIS A 68 5.62 -1.98 8.99
N ALA A 69 5.59 -2.04 7.67
CA ALA A 69 5.30 -0.86 6.85
C ALA A 69 3.91 -0.29 7.18
N GLU A 70 2.94 -1.14 7.47
CA GLU A 70 1.59 -0.74 7.83
C GLU A 70 1.56 0.06 9.14
N ASP A 71 2.41 -0.28 10.13
CA ASP A 71 2.53 0.49 11.37
C ASP A 71 3.00 1.92 11.09
N TYR A 72 4.03 2.07 10.25
CA TYR A 72 4.52 3.40 9.85
C TYR A 72 3.46 4.18 9.08
N PHE A 73 2.71 3.50 8.23
CA PHE A 73 1.63 4.13 7.47
C PHE A 73 0.52 4.64 8.40
N LEU A 74 0.08 3.84 9.35
CA LEU A 74 -0.92 4.25 10.35
C LEU A 74 -0.44 5.44 11.18
N ASP A 75 0.83 5.45 11.58
CA ASP A 75 1.42 6.58 12.31
C ASP A 75 1.39 7.85 11.47
N ARG A 76 1.67 7.76 10.18
CA ARG A 76 1.57 8.92 9.27
C ARG A 76 0.15 9.43 9.15
N ILE A 77 -0.83 8.56 8.97
CA ILE A 77 -2.24 8.96 8.88
C ILE A 77 -2.65 9.70 10.15
N ARG A 78 -2.29 9.18 11.32
CA ARG A 78 -2.60 9.83 12.59
C ARG A 78 -1.96 11.21 12.71
N SER A 79 -0.73 11.38 12.20
CA SER A 79 -0.02 12.65 12.22
C SER A 79 -0.67 13.73 11.35
N TRP A 80 -1.43 13.33 10.32
CA TRP A 80 -2.11 14.28 9.45
C TRP A 80 -3.34 14.93 10.09
N ASN A 81 -3.89 14.32 11.13
CA ASN A 81 -5.06 14.82 11.84
C ASN A 81 -6.21 15.16 10.88
N LEU A 82 -6.62 14.18 10.07
CA LEU A 82 -7.62 14.35 9.02
C LEU A 82 -8.95 14.89 9.59
N ASP A 83 -9.56 15.81 8.86
CA ASP A 83 -10.81 16.46 9.25
C ASP A 83 -11.98 15.45 9.20
N ARG A 84 -12.65 15.23 10.32
CA ARG A 84 -13.77 14.28 10.42
C ARG A 84 -15.03 14.73 9.67
N GLU A 85 -15.09 15.99 9.29
CA GLU A 85 -16.19 16.55 8.47
C GLU A 85 -16.00 16.25 6.97
N LEU A 86 -14.80 15.82 6.55
CA LEU A 86 -14.49 15.46 5.18
C LEU A 86 -14.38 13.95 5.03
N HIS A 87 -14.62 13.46 3.83
CA HIS A 87 -14.42 12.07 3.47
C HIS A 87 -13.12 11.91 2.67
N TYR A 88 -12.32 10.91 3.04
CA TYR A 88 -11.03 10.65 2.42
C TYR A 88 -10.97 9.25 1.85
N ARG A 89 -10.25 9.12 0.74
CA ARG A 89 -9.81 7.82 0.23
C ARG A 89 -8.31 7.71 0.40
N LEU A 90 -7.88 6.69 1.12
CA LEU A 90 -6.49 6.27 1.20
C LEU A 90 -6.28 5.13 0.22
N THR A 91 -5.30 5.26 -0.66
CA THR A 91 -4.91 4.21 -1.59
C THR A 91 -3.50 3.77 -1.27
N CYS A 92 -3.31 2.48 -1.03
CA CYS A 92 -2.02 1.87 -0.76
C CYS A 92 -1.63 0.93 -1.89
N PHE A 93 -0.36 1.02 -2.30
CA PHE A 93 0.27 0.06 -3.20
C PHE A 93 1.36 -0.63 -2.40
N ILE A 94 1.12 -1.87 -2.02
CA ILE A 94 1.97 -2.61 -1.09
C ILE A 94 2.62 -3.80 -1.77
N SER A 95 3.89 -4.04 -1.50
CA SER A 95 4.61 -5.14 -2.14
C SER A 95 4.18 -6.52 -1.67
N TRP A 96 3.62 -6.64 -0.46
CA TRP A 96 3.01 -7.84 0.12
C TRP A 96 1.68 -7.49 0.76
N THR A 97 0.68 -8.37 0.68
CA THR A 97 -0.54 -8.19 1.47
C THR A 97 -0.22 -8.17 2.96
N PRO A 98 -1.02 -7.47 3.79
CA PRO A 98 -0.76 -7.40 5.23
C PRO A 98 -0.79 -8.78 5.90
N CYS A 99 0.07 -8.96 6.91
CA CYS A 99 -0.04 -10.12 7.81
C CYS A 99 -1.32 -10.01 8.67
N VAL A 100 -1.68 -11.09 9.36
CA VAL A 100 -2.91 -11.13 10.17
C VAL A 100 -2.97 -10.01 11.21
N THR A 101 -1.84 -9.71 11.85
CA THR A 101 -1.76 -8.64 12.87
C THR A 101 -1.97 -7.25 12.26
N CYS A 102 -1.30 -6.97 11.14
CA CYS A 102 -1.46 -5.69 10.44
C CYS A 102 -2.86 -5.54 9.85
N ALA A 103 -3.44 -6.62 9.32
CA ALA A 103 -4.81 -6.61 8.84
C ALA A 103 -5.78 -6.22 9.95
N GLN A 104 -5.60 -6.75 11.16
CA GLN A 104 -6.42 -6.40 12.31
C GLN A 104 -6.25 -4.92 12.71
N LYS A 105 -5.03 -4.42 12.71
CA LYS A 105 -4.75 -3.00 13.03
C LYS A 105 -5.41 -2.06 12.02
N LEU A 106 -5.34 -2.39 10.73
CA LEU A 106 -5.99 -1.61 9.67
C LEU A 106 -7.52 -1.68 9.79
N ALA A 107 -8.07 -2.85 10.10
CA ALA A 107 -9.51 -3.03 10.33
C ALA A 107 -9.98 -2.20 11.53
N ASP A 108 -9.25 -2.22 12.64
CA ASP A 108 -9.56 -1.42 13.83
C ASP A 108 -9.50 0.07 13.53
N PHE A 109 -8.53 0.50 12.76
CA PHE A 109 -8.42 1.90 12.31
C PHE A 109 -9.66 2.31 11.51
N LEU A 110 -10.10 1.49 10.56
CA LEU A 110 -11.29 1.78 9.75
C LEU A 110 -12.57 1.83 10.61
N GLY A 111 -12.66 0.95 11.61
CA GLY A 111 -13.79 0.94 12.53
C GLY A 111 -13.90 2.21 13.38
N LYS A 112 -12.78 2.87 13.65
CA LYS A 112 -12.73 4.11 14.45
C LYS A 112 -12.75 5.39 13.60
N ASN A 113 -12.63 5.27 12.28
CA ASN A 113 -12.47 6.40 11.37
C ASN A 113 -13.39 6.25 10.15
N SER A 114 -14.69 6.33 10.38
CA SER A 114 -15.72 6.12 9.35
C SER A 114 -15.66 7.13 8.19
N HIS A 115 -14.96 8.25 8.37
CA HIS A 115 -14.74 9.26 7.33
C HIS A 115 -13.61 8.88 6.36
N VAL A 116 -12.96 7.73 6.57
CA VAL A 116 -11.84 7.24 5.76
C VAL A 116 -12.24 5.93 5.09
N SER A 117 -12.01 5.83 3.79
CA SER A 117 -12.06 4.56 3.05
C SER A 117 -10.64 4.13 2.65
N LEU A 118 -10.40 2.84 2.59
CA LEU A 118 -9.08 2.27 2.30
C LEU A 118 -9.17 1.34 1.10
N HIS A 119 -8.32 1.58 0.11
CA HIS A 119 -8.09 0.73 -1.05
C HIS A 119 -6.66 0.21 -1.00
N ILE A 120 -6.48 -1.09 -1.09
CA ILE A 120 -5.17 -1.75 -1.06
C ILE A 120 -4.95 -2.50 -2.36
N PHE A 121 -3.86 -2.18 -3.05
CA PHE A 121 -3.37 -2.92 -4.19
C PHE A 121 -2.05 -3.58 -3.80
N ALA A 122 -1.95 -4.90 -3.95
CA ALA A 122 -0.76 -5.65 -3.56
C ALA A 122 -0.09 -6.32 -4.76
N SER A 123 1.24 -6.33 -4.75
CA SER A 123 2.02 -7.06 -5.77
C SER A 123 1.93 -8.56 -5.59
N ARG A 124 1.94 -9.03 -4.33
CA ARG A 124 2.00 -10.45 -3.97
C ARG A 124 1.18 -10.70 -2.72
N ILE A 125 0.77 -11.96 -2.55
CA ILE A 125 0.05 -12.41 -1.36
C ILE A 125 1.05 -12.99 -0.36
N TYR A 126 1.10 -12.39 0.84
CA TYR A 126 1.84 -12.93 1.97
C TYR A 126 1.07 -14.13 2.53
N SER A 127 1.68 -15.32 2.49
CA SER A 127 0.97 -16.59 2.71
C SER A 127 1.38 -17.29 4.01
N LEU A 128 1.85 -16.55 5.01
CA LEU A 128 2.23 -17.10 6.31
C LEU A 128 1.15 -16.81 7.36
N SER A 129 1.12 -17.64 8.42
CA SER A 129 0.15 -17.55 9.51
C SER A 129 -1.30 -17.56 8.98
N ASP A 130 -2.23 -16.98 9.69
CA ASP A 130 -3.65 -16.93 9.33
C ASP A 130 -3.97 -15.84 8.30
N TYR A 131 -3.17 -15.73 7.23
CA TYR A 131 -3.27 -14.65 6.26
C TYR A 131 -4.67 -14.55 5.61
N LYS A 132 -5.32 -15.67 5.34
CA LYS A 132 -6.67 -15.68 4.75
C LYS A 132 -7.69 -15.05 5.67
N ALA A 133 -7.66 -15.42 6.94
CA ALA A 133 -8.53 -14.83 7.97
C ALA A 133 -8.27 -13.34 8.11
N GLY A 134 -7.01 -12.91 8.10
CA GLY A 134 -6.63 -11.50 8.15
C GLY A 134 -7.20 -10.70 6.97
N LEU A 135 -7.06 -11.21 5.76
CA LEU A 135 -7.60 -10.55 4.56
C LEU A 135 -9.14 -10.42 4.60
N ARG A 136 -9.82 -11.47 5.07
CA ARG A 136 -11.28 -11.45 5.24
C ARG A 136 -11.71 -10.45 6.31
N THR A 137 -10.99 -10.38 7.42
CA THR A 137 -11.23 -9.39 8.50
C THR A 137 -11.13 -7.97 7.96
N LEU A 138 -10.10 -7.72 7.17
CA LEU A 138 -9.86 -6.41 6.57
C LEU A 138 -10.95 -6.03 5.56
N GLN A 139 -11.37 -6.99 4.73
CA GLN A 139 -12.49 -6.80 3.80
C GLN A 139 -13.80 -6.52 4.54
N ALA A 140 -14.07 -7.27 5.60
CA ALA A 140 -15.27 -7.10 6.43
C ALA A 140 -15.32 -5.72 7.10
N ALA A 141 -14.18 -5.13 7.39
CA ALA A 141 -14.07 -3.76 7.92
C ALA A 141 -14.29 -2.68 6.86
N GLY A 142 -14.50 -3.05 5.60
CA GLY A 142 -14.80 -2.14 4.51
C GLY A 142 -13.63 -1.82 3.56
N ALA A 143 -12.44 -2.36 3.81
CA ALA A 143 -11.32 -2.18 2.89
C ALA A 143 -11.57 -2.89 1.56
N GLN A 144 -11.16 -2.27 0.47
CA GLN A 144 -11.11 -2.90 -0.83
C GLN A 144 -9.69 -3.42 -1.06
N ILE A 145 -9.57 -4.69 -1.39
CA ILE A 145 -8.27 -5.35 -1.58
C ILE A 145 -8.22 -5.95 -2.98
N ALA A 146 -7.17 -5.62 -3.72
CA ALA A 146 -6.95 -6.12 -5.07
C ALA A 146 -5.46 -6.41 -5.30
N ILE A 147 -5.18 -7.21 -6.31
CA ILE A 147 -3.81 -7.43 -6.79
C ILE A 147 -3.47 -6.35 -7.81
N MET A 148 -2.23 -5.87 -7.78
CA MET A 148 -1.71 -4.92 -8.77
C MET A 148 -1.65 -5.57 -10.14
N THR A 149 -2.20 -4.87 -11.12
CA THR A 149 -2.05 -5.19 -12.55
C THR A 149 -1.05 -4.21 -13.17
N SER A 150 -0.78 -4.35 -14.48
CA SER A 150 0.13 -3.42 -15.18
C SER A 150 -0.26 -1.96 -14.98
N LYS A 151 -1.54 -1.67 -14.88
CA LYS A 151 -2.07 -0.33 -14.64
C LYS A 151 -1.57 0.26 -13.32
N GLU A 152 -1.62 -0.50 -12.23
CA GLU A 152 -1.17 -0.04 -10.91
C GLU A 152 0.35 0.01 -10.82
N PHE A 153 1.08 -0.92 -11.43
CA PHE A 153 2.53 -0.86 -11.50
C PHE A 153 3.00 0.39 -12.27
N GLU A 154 2.37 0.70 -13.40
CA GLU A 154 2.67 1.90 -14.17
C GLU A 154 2.35 3.17 -13.37
N HIS A 155 1.21 3.19 -12.67
CA HIS A 155 0.84 4.30 -11.79
C HIS A 155 1.90 4.55 -10.71
N CYS A 156 2.39 3.48 -10.08
CA CYS A 156 3.46 3.58 -9.08
C CYS A 156 4.76 4.08 -9.68
N TRP A 157 5.13 3.59 -10.85
CA TRP A 157 6.31 4.05 -11.58
C TRP A 157 6.25 5.56 -11.83
N GLU A 158 5.13 6.05 -12.32
CA GLU A 158 4.97 7.46 -12.66
C GLU A 158 4.93 8.36 -11.42
N ASN A 159 4.37 7.90 -10.30
CA ASN A 159 4.07 8.74 -9.14
C ASN A 159 5.03 8.58 -7.96
N PHE A 160 5.68 7.43 -7.80
CA PHE A 160 6.48 7.11 -6.61
C PHE A 160 7.94 6.79 -6.91
N VAL A 161 8.34 6.70 -8.18
CA VAL A 161 9.68 6.31 -8.60
C VAL A 161 10.40 7.48 -9.27
N ASP A 162 11.68 7.65 -8.95
CA ASP A 162 12.54 8.58 -9.68
C ASP A 162 12.97 7.95 -11.00
N HIS A 163 12.07 7.99 -11.97
CA HIS A 163 12.24 7.34 -13.27
C HIS A 163 13.01 8.17 -14.30
N GLN A 164 13.33 9.42 -14.00
CA GLN A 164 14.10 10.33 -14.87
C GLN A 164 13.52 10.43 -16.28
N GLY A 165 12.19 10.46 -16.40
CA GLY A 165 11.48 10.56 -17.66
C GLY A 165 11.38 9.27 -18.46
N LYS A 166 11.89 8.15 -17.95
CA LYS A 166 11.78 6.84 -18.61
C LYS A 166 10.38 6.28 -18.47
N PRO A 167 9.79 5.69 -19.54
CA PRO A 167 8.49 5.04 -19.44
C PRO A 167 8.59 3.73 -18.66
N PHE A 168 7.47 3.31 -18.08
CA PHE A 168 7.38 2.02 -17.41
C PHE A 168 7.58 0.89 -18.42
N GLN A 169 8.46 -0.06 -18.09
CA GLN A 169 8.74 -1.26 -18.87
C GLN A 169 8.16 -2.48 -18.14
N PRO A 170 7.03 -3.02 -18.58
CA PRO A 170 6.50 -4.25 -18.00
C PRO A 170 7.49 -5.40 -18.12
N TRP A 171 7.70 -6.13 -17.05
CA TRP A 171 8.54 -7.34 -17.09
C TRP A 171 7.79 -8.52 -17.70
N VAL A 172 8.55 -9.46 -18.24
CA VAL A 172 7.98 -10.67 -18.84
C VAL A 172 7.21 -11.47 -17.79
N GLY A 173 5.98 -11.86 -18.12
CA GLY A 173 5.12 -12.64 -17.22
C GLY A 173 4.31 -11.83 -16.21
N LEU A 174 4.43 -10.50 -16.20
CA LEU A 174 3.67 -9.63 -15.29
C LEU A 174 2.18 -9.95 -15.30
N GLU A 175 1.57 -9.98 -16.47
CA GLU A 175 0.12 -10.17 -16.63
C GLU A 175 -0.33 -11.56 -16.17
N VAL A 176 0.44 -12.60 -16.48
CA VAL A 176 0.11 -13.98 -16.13
C VAL A 176 0.14 -14.17 -14.61
N VAL A 177 1.22 -13.71 -13.97
CA VAL A 177 1.36 -13.80 -12.50
C VAL A 177 0.30 -12.96 -11.80
N SER A 178 0.05 -11.75 -12.29
CA SER A 178 -0.99 -10.87 -11.76
C SER A 178 -2.37 -11.54 -11.83
N GLN A 179 -2.71 -12.16 -12.95
CA GLN A 179 -3.99 -12.84 -13.10
C GLN A 179 -4.13 -14.03 -12.16
N ASP A 180 -3.08 -14.83 -11.99
CA ASP A 180 -3.07 -15.96 -11.06
C ASP A 180 -3.28 -15.49 -9.62
N LEU A 181 -2.61 -14.41 -9.23
CA LEU A 181 -2.78 -13.81 -7.90
C LEU A 181 -4.18 -13.21 -7.72
N CYS A 182 -4.74 -12.57 -8.75
CA CYS A 182 -6.12 -12.07 -8.72
C CYS A 182 -7.10 -13.20 -8.45
N ASN A 183 -6.95 -14.32 -9.14
CA ASN A 183 -7.80 -15.49 -8.97
C ASN A 183 -7.69 -16.06 -7.54
N ASN A 184 -6.47 -16.16 -7.03
CA ASN A 184 -6.22 -16.59 -5.66
C ASN A 184 -6.86 -15.67 -4.61
N LEU A 185 -6.65 -14.36 -4.75
CA LEU A 185 -7.22 -13.39 -3.82
C LEU A 185 -8.75 -13.44 -3.85
N GLN A 186 -9.33 -13.51 -5.03
CA GLN A 186 -10.78 -13.59 -5.20
C GLN A 186 -11.34 -14.84 -4.51
N ALA A 187 -10.69 -15.99 -4.65
CA ALA A 187 -11.09 -17.22 -3.96
C ALA A 187 -11.02 -17.07 -2.43
N ILE A 188 -9.96 -16.41 -1.91
CA ILE A 188 -9.82 -16.17 -0.48
C ILE A 188 -10.95 -15.28 0.04
N LEU A 189 -11.27 -14.20 -0.67
CA LEU A 189 -12.26 -13.21 -0.22
C LEU A 189 -13.70 -13.66 -0.42
N GLN A 190 -13.98 -14.58 -1.34
CA GLN A 190 -15.31 -15.12 -1.61
C GLN A 190 -15.67 -16.32 -0.76
N THR A 191 -14.70 -16.98 -0.12
CA THR A 191 -14.98 -18.12 0.75
C THR A 191 -15.68 -17.64 2.01
N GLN A 192 -16.97 -17.95 2.15
CA GLN A 192 -17.69 -17.75 3.39
C GLN A 192 -17.44 -18.97 4.27
N GLU A 193 -16.96 -18.74 5.47
CA GLU A 193 -16.97 -19.81 6.48
C GLU A 193 -18.43 -20.08 6.83
N ASN A 194 -18.88 -21.31 6.57
CA ASN A 194 -20.14 -21.82 7.08
C ASN A 194 -20.00 -22.16 8.56
#